data_4a24bcb44a692caea4431e3f6bf3d1f5
#
_entry.id   4a24bcb44a692caea4431e3f6bf3d1f5
#
_cell.length_a   1.000
_cell.length_b   1.000
_cell.length_c   1.000
_cell.angle_alpha   90.00
_cell.angle_beta   90.00
_cell.angle_gamma   90.00
#
_symmetry.space_group_name_H-M   'P 1'
#
loop_
_entity.id
_entity.type
_entity.pdbx_description
1 polymer ?
#
loop_
_entity_poly.entity_id
_entity_poly.type
_entity_poly.pdbx_seq_one_letter_code
_entity_poly.pdbx_strand_id
1 'polypeptide(L)'
;MNNPELVLVVGDMFVPQRSQDIDPQFKAILIPNKLQHVLSLGNIGSRESYDWLKSLSNDFHSVKGDFDEGDMPEKKIVTIGEFKIGMIHGHQVLPWGNTDSLSSIQRELDCDILLHGNTHEINVKVLDNKLYINPGSISGAFYNFVADPSPSFVLMVLQGAEAIIYLYVLNDRTQKFDVNKI
;
A
#
# COMPACT_ATOMS: atom_id res chain seq x y z
N MET A 1 19.66 10.65 17.39
CA MET A 1 19.52 10.18 15.99
C MET A 1 18.26 9.34 15.97
N ASN A 2 17.25 9.73 15.18
CA ASN A 2 16.03 8.94 15.06
C ASN A 2 16.35 7.64 14.30
N ASN A 3 15.97 6.51 14.88
CA ASN A 3 16.10 5.23 14.17
C ASN A 3 15.22 5.25 12.90
N PRO A 4 15.65 4.60 11.81
CA PRO A 4 14.81 4.48 10.63
C PRO A 4 13.57 3.64 10.94
N GLU A 5 12.41 4.09 10.46
CA GLU A 5 11.13 3.38 10.55
C GLU A 5 10.87 2.64 9.24
N LEU A 6 10.70 1.34 9.30
CA LEU A 6 10.38 0.50 8.14
C LEU A 6 8.87 0.27 8.07
N VAL A 7 8.27 0.76 7.00
CA VAL A 7 6.82 0.79 6.77
C VAL A 7 6.47 -0.06 5.55
N LEU A 8 5.64 -1.08 5.74
CA LEU A 8 5.05 -1.83 4.64
C LEU A 8 3.75 -1.16 4.19
N VAL A 9 3.61 -0.95 2.88
CA VAL A 9 2.36 -0.48 2.27
C VAL A 9 1.85 -1.54 1.31
N VAL A 10 0.62 -1.99 1.54
CA VAL A 10 -0.05 -3.01 0.72
C VAL A 10 -1.45 -2.57 0.33
N GLY A 11 -1.93 -3.03 -0.81
CA GLY A 11 -3.28 -2.76 -1.28
C GLY A 11 -3.86 -3.92 -2.09
N ASP A 12 -5.18 -3.89 -2.26
CA ASP A 12 -5.94 -4.70 -3.21
C ASP A 12 -5.56 -6.19 -3.21
N MET A 13 -5.54 -6.80 -2.02
CA MET A 13 -5.13 -8.21 -1.85
C MET A 13 -6.13 -9.19 -2.44
N PHE A 14 -7.42 -9.01 -2.16
CA PHE A 14 -8.51 -9.85 -2.67
C PHE A 14 -8.27 -11.36 -2.55
N VAL A 15 -7.72 -11.81 -1.44
CA VAL A 15 -7.52 -13.24 -1.17
C VAL A 15 -8.66 -13.75 -0.28
N PRO A 16 -9.43 -14.74 -0.71
CA PRO A 16 -9.27 -15.61 -1.89
C PRO A 16 -10.10 -15.19 -3.12
N GLN A 17 -10.77 -14.02 -3.14
CA GLN A 17 -11.82 -13.72 -4.14
C GLN A 17 -11.29 -13.54 -5.57
N ARG A 18 -10.13 -12.92 -5.75
CA ARG A 18 -9.53 -12.63 -7.06
C ARG A 18 -8.10 -13.16 -7.21
N SER A 19 -7.52 -13.66 -6.14
CA SER A 19 -6.23 -14.35 -6.12
C SER A 19 -6.28 -15.47 -5.10
N GLN A 20 -5.58 -16.57 -5.36
CA GLN A 20 -5.59 -17.72 -4.46
C GLN A 20 -4.80 -17.44 -3.17
N ASP A 21 -3.66 -16.77 -3.29
CA ASP A 21 -2.78 -16.42 -2.18
C ASP A 21 -1.75 -15.37 -2.60
N ILE A 22 -0.97 -14.89 -1.64
CA ILE A 22 0.21 -14.05 -1.88
C ILE A 22 1.36 -14.96 -2.30
N ASP A 23 2.17 -14.49 -3.24
CA ASP A 23 3.32 -15.23 -3.73
C ASP A 23 4.26 -15.64 -2.57
N PRO A 24 4.72 -16.92 -2.54
CA PRO A 24 5.60 -17.40 -1.48
C PRO A 24 6.90 -16.61 -1.32
N GLN A 25 7.44 -16.02 -2.39
CA GLN A 25 8.62 -15.17 -2.32
C GLN A 25 8.36 -13.90 -1.53
N PHE A 26 7.17 -13.30 -1.68
CA PHE A 26 6.75 -12.14 -0.88
C PHE A 26 6.56 -12.52 0.58
N LYS A 27 5.89 -13.64 0.86
CA LYS A 27 5.75 -14.14 2.23
C LYS A 27 7.10 -14.42 2.91
N ALA A 28 8.10 -14.87 2.16
CA ALA A 28 9.44 -15.11 2.68
C ALA A 28 10.18 -13.81 3.09
N ILE A 29 9.85 -12.69 2.48
CA ILE A 29 10.41 -11.36 2.82
C ILE A 29 9.64 -10.73 3.97
N LEU A 30 8.30 -10.83 3.91
CA LEU A 30 7.37 -10.20 4.85
C LEU A 30 7.18 -11.11 6.08
N ILE A 31 8.12 -11.05 6.99
CA ILE A 31 8.11 -11.85 8.23
C ILE A 31 7.86 -10.98 9.46
N PRO A 32 7.18 -11.51 10.49
CA PRO A 32 6.92 -10.80 11.74
C PRO A 32 8.19 -10.22 12.39
N ASN A 33 8.00 -9.10 13.12
CA ASN A 33 9.04 -8.41 13.89
C ASN A 33 10.19 -7.77 13.10
N LYS A 34 10.09 -7.69 11.77
CA LYS A 34 11.03 -6.90 10.94
C LYS A 34 10.48 -5.54 10.55
N LEU A 35 9.16 -5.41 10.53
CA LEU A 35 8.44 -4.20 10.14
C LEU A 35 8.00 -3.45 11.39
N GLN A 36 8.21 -2.13 11.43
CA GLN A 36 7.67 -1.29 12.49
C GLN A 36 6.20 -0.99 12.26
N HIS A 37 5.81 -0.74 11.00
CA HIS A 37 4.45 -0.37 10.65
C HIS A 37 3.96 -1.15 9.43
N VAL A 38 2.66 -1.47 9.41
CA VAL A 38 1.96 -2.07 8.27
C VAL A 38 0.73 -1.24 7.95
N LEU A 39 0.68 -0.70 6.75
CA LEU A 39 -0.40 0.16 6.25
C LEU A 39 -1.12 -0.54 5.09
N SER A 40 -2.38 -0.92 5.31
CA SER A 40 -3.22 -1.57 4.30
C SER A 40 -4.23 -0.59 3.73
N LEU A 41 -4.35 -0.58 2.41
CA LEU A 41 -5.29 0.29 1.68
C LEU A 41 -6.64 -0.37 1.40
N GLY A 42 -6.93 -1.51 2.04
CA GLY A 42 -8.22 -2.17 1.92
C GLY A 42 -8.28 -3.25 0.83
N ASN A 43 -9.49 -3.76 0.63
CA ASN A 43 -9.77 -4.91 -0.24
C ASN A 43 -8.92 -6.14 0.12
N ILE A 44 -8.88 -6.47 1.42
CA ILE A 44 -8.04 -7.55 1.95
C ILE A 44 -8.60 -8.91 1.54
N GLY A 45 -9.91 -9.10 1.66
CA GLY A 45 -10.62 -10.29 1.16
C GLY A 45 -11.12 -11.22 2.25
N SER A 46 -10.29 -11.66 3.16
CA SER A 46 -10.69 -12.60 4.22
C SER A 46 -10.18 -12.21 5.60
N ARG A 47 -10.79 -12.78 6.64
CA ARG A 47 -10.33 -12.62 8.00
C ARG A 47 -8.92 -13.19 8.21
N GLU A 48 -8.63 -14.31 7.57
CA GLU A 48 -7.30 -14.95 7.63
C GLU A 48 -6.22 -14.02 7.04
N SER A 49 -6.50 -13.42 5.89
CA SER A 49 -5.61 -12.44 5.25
C SER A 49 -5.41 -11.19 6.12
N TYR A 50 -6.47 -10.70 6.75
CA TYR A 50 -6.40 -9.60 7.70
C TYR A 50 -5.51 -9.94 8.90
N ASP A 51 -5.73 -11.10 9.52
CA ASP A 51 -4.98 -11.55 10.68
C ASP A 51 -3.50 -11.80 10.34
N TRP A 52 -3.21 -12.28 9.12
CA TRP A 52 -1.84 -12.40 8.62
C TRP A 52 -1.15 -11.03 8.52
N LEU A 53 -1.76 -10.04 7.88
CA LEU A 53 -1.20 -8.68 7.79
C LEU A 53 -0.96 -8.08 9.18
N LYS A 54 -1.92 -8.23 10.07
CA LYS A 54 -1.84 -7.75 11.44
C LYS A 54 -0.73 -8.44 12.24
N SER A 55 -0.37 -9.68 11.90
CA SER A 55 0.70 -10.42 12.56
C SER A 55 2.10 -9.93 12.20
N LEU A 56 2.25 -9.18 11.10
CA LEU A 56 3.55 -8.71 10.62
C LEU A 56 4.14 -7.58 11.48
N SER A 57 3.28 -6.79 12.13
CA SER A 57 3.70 -5.70 13.03
C SER A 57 2.67 -5.44 14.11
N ASN A 58 3.12 -4.97 15.27
CA ASN A 58 2.24 -4.50 16.34
C ASN A 58 1.51 -3.19 16.00
N ASP A 59 2.03 -2.43 15.04
CA ASP A 59 1.41 -1.20 14.53
C ASP A 59 0.84 -1.43 13.14
N PHE A 60 -0.42 -1.86 13.11
CA PHE A 60 -1.18 -2.16 11.90
C PHE A 60 -2.34 -1.17 11.73
N HIS A 61 -2.41 -0.56 10.56
CA HIS A 61 -3.49 0.34 10.16
C HIS A 61 -4.09 -0.09 8.83
N SER A 62 -5.41 -0.01 8.73
CA SER A 62 -6.14 -0.28 7.49
C SER A 62 -7.21 0.77 7.24
N VAL A 63 -7.48 1.05 5.97
CA VAL A 63 -8.68 1.76 5.50
C VAL A 63 -9.58 0.80 4.75
N LYS A 64 -10.84 1.19 4.57
CA LYS A 64 -11.86 0.37 3.94
C LYS A 64 -11.78 0.45 2.42
N GLY A 65 -11.68 -0.70 1.76
CA GLY A 65 -11.93 -0.85 0.33
C GLY A 65 -13.42 -0.98 0.04
N ASP A 66 -13.79 -0.87 -1.24
CA ASP A 66 -15.18 -0.95 -1.69
C ASP A 66 -15.79 -2.37 -1.56
N PHE A 67 -14.94 -3.39 -1.43
CA PHE A 67 -15.36 -4.79 -1.22
C PHE A 67 -15.16 -5.28 0.23
N ASP A 68 -14.61 -4.45 1.12
CA ASP A 68 -14.46 -4.82 2.51
C ASP A 68 -15.76 -4.64 3.29
N GLU A 69 -16.06 -5.63 4.13
CA GLU A 69 -17.13 -5.55 5.10
C GLU A 69 -16.57 -5.09 6.47
N GLY A 70 -17.42 -4.49 7.29
CA GLY A 70 -17.05 -4.09 8.64
C GLY A 70 -16.74 -2.61 8.79
N ASP A 71 -16.24 -2.26 9.97
CA ASP A 71 -16.20 -0.89 10.49
C ASP A 71 -14.79 -0.28 10.40
N MET A 72 -14.16 -0.40 9.24
CA MET A 72 -12.88 0.25 8.96
C MET A 72 -13.11 1.70 8.47
N PRO A 73 -12.22 2.64 8.79
CA PRO A 73 -12.34 4.02 8.32
C PRO A 73 -12.15 4.14 6.81
N GLU A 74 -12.92 5.02 6.17
CA GLU A 74 -12.78 5.35 4.74
C GLU A 74 -11.47 6.10 4.43
N LYS A 75 -11.04 6.95 5.36
CA LYS A 75 -9.80 7.72 5.32
C LYS A 75 -9.12 7.65 6.68
N LYS A 76 -7.80 7.65 6.70
CA LYS A 76 -7.04 7.66 7.94
C LYS A 76 -5.78 8.50 7.80
N ILE A 77 -5.36 9.12 8.89
CA ILE A 77 -4.08 9.81 9.00
C ILE A 77 -3.26 9.07 10.05
N VAL A 78 -2.03 8.77 9.73
CA VAL A 78 -1.04 8.15 10.62
C VAL A 78 0.21 9.02 10.62
N THR A 79 0.77 9.32 11.78
CA THR A 79 2.05 10.02 11.88
C THR A 79 3.15 9.02 12.21
N ILE A 80 4.15 8.92 11.34
CA ILE A 80 5.32 8.06 11.53
C ILE A 80 6.57 8.93 11.39
N GLY A 81 7.37 9.00 12.45
CA GLY A 81 8.48 9.94 12.50
C GLY A 81 8.00 11.39 12.31
N GLU A 82 8.57 12.08 11.34
CA GLU A 82 8.20 13.45 10.98
C GLU A 82 7.12 13.54 9.90
N PHE A 83 6.71 12.39 9.32
CA PHE A 83 5.77 12.35 8.20
C PHE A 83 4.33 12.16 8.65
N LYS A 84 3.46 13.00 8.12
CA LYS A 84 2.00 12.85 8.20
C LYS A 84 1.52 12.09 6.96
N ILE A 85 1.06 10.87 7.15
CA ILE A 85 0.69 9.94 6.10
C ILE A 85 -0.83 9.83 6.03
N GLY A 86 -1.40 10.25 4.89
CA GLY A 86 -2.81 10.06 4.58
C GLY A 86 -3.04 8.73 3.87
N MET A 87 -4.09 8.02 4.24
CA MET A 87 -4.48 6.75 3.67
C MET A 87 -5.92 6.83 3.15
N ILE A 88 -6.14 6.40 1.91
CA ILE A 88 -7.45 6.23 1.28
C ILE A 88 -7.38 5.04 0.33
N HIS A 89 -8.47 4.25 0.23
CA HIS A 89 -8.44 3.15 -0.73
C HIS A 89 -8.31 3.64 -2.18
N GLY A 90 -9.06 4.66 -2.57
CA GLY A 90 -8.97 5.29 -3.90
C GLY A 90 -10.21 5.10 -4.78
N HIS A 91 -11.12 4.17 -4.45
CA HIS A 91 -12.40 4.02 -5.17
C HIS A 91 -13.29 5.27 -5.06
N GLN A 92 -13.12 6.07 -4.01
CA GLN A 92 -13.84 7.31 -3.76
C GLN A 92 -13.37 8.47 -4.67
N VAL A 93 -12.21 8.34 -5.29
CA VAL A 93 -11.54 9.42 -6.03
C VAL A 93 -11.75 9.23 -7.53
N LEU A 94 -12.60 10.04 -8.13
CA LEU A 94 -12.93 9.96 -9.56
C LEU A 94 -12.34 11.14 -10.34
N PRO A 95 -11.81 10.89 -11.57
CA PRO A 95 -11.50 9.57 -12.15
C PRO A 95 -10.43 8.82 -11.34
N TRP A 96 -10.50 7.48 -11.31
CA TRP A 96 -9.57 6.67 -10.52
C TRP A 96 -8.10 6.92 -10.92
N GLY A 97 -7.25 7.14 -9.92
CA GLY A 97 -5.83 7.44 -10.12
C GLY A 97 -5.52 8.83 -10.71
N ASN A 98 -6.54 9.69 -10.88
CA ASN A 98 -6.34 11.03 -11.39
C ASN A 98 -5.55 11.91 -10.40
N THR A 99 -4.47 12.51 -10.88
CA THR A 99 -3.54 13.28 -10.05
C THR A 99 -4.18 14.50 -9.40
N ASP A 100 -5.05 15.24 -10.12
CA ASP A 100 -5.70 16.44 -9.56
C ASP A 100 -6.70 16.09 -8.46
N SER A 101 -7.45 15.00 -8.66
CA SER A 101 -8.40 14.49 -7.66
C SER A 101 -7.66 13.99 -6.42
N LEU A 102 -6.56 13.25 -6.58
CA LEU A 102 -5.71 12.81 -5.47
C LEU A 102 -5.06 13.99 -4.74
N SER A 103 -4.64 15.02 -5.47
CA SER A 103 -4.09 16.25 -4.91
C SER A 103 -5.09 17.00 -4.03
N SER A 104 -6.38 16.95 -4.40
CA SER A 104 -7.45 17.52 -3.57
C SER A 104 -7.61 16.78 -2.25
N ILE A 105 -7.54 15.44 -2.28
CA ILE A 105 -7.56 14.60 -1.06
C ILE A 105 -6.33 14.85 -0.19
N GLN A 106 -5.14 14.96 -0.81
CA GLN A 106 -3.91 15.26 -0.08
C GLN A 106 -4.03 16.58 0.69
N ARG A 107 -4.59 17.63 0.05
CA ARG A 107 -4.82 18.92 0.71
C ARG A 107 -5.88 18.84 1.81
N GLU A 108 -6.96 18.08 1.59
CA GLU A 108 -7.99 17.84 2.60
C GLU A 108 -7.41 17.18 3.86
N LEU A 109 -6.55 16.17 3.68
CA LEU A 109 -5.90 15.45 4.77
C LEU A 109 -4.69 16.20 5.33
N ASP A 110 -4.19 17.21 4.62
CA ASP A 110 -2.99 17.97 4.96
C ASP A 110 -1.82 17.03 5.28
N CYS A 111 -1.55 16.06 4.41
CA CYS A 111 -0.52 15.04 4.60
C CYS A 111 0.71 15.28 3.72
N ASP A 112 1.85 14.70 4.11
CA ASP A 112 3.11 14.76 3.36
C ASP A 112 3.19 13.62 2.34
N ILE A 113 2.62 12.47 2.71
CA ILE A 113 2.55 11.27 1.89
C ILE A 113 1.08 10.85 1.78
N LEU A 114 0.56 10.73 0.58
CA LEU A 114 -0.76 10.16 0.32
C LEU A 114 -0.62 8.74 -0.23
N LEU A 115 -1.14 7.77 0.50
CA LEU A 115 -1.25 6.38 0.08
C LEU A 115 -2.64 6.14 -0.51
N HIS A 116 -2.68 5.58 -1.71
CA HIS A 116 -3.92 5.25 -2.43
C HIS A 116 -3.78 3.94 -3.21
N GLY A 117 -4.88 3.31 -3.58
CA GLY A 117 -4.92 2.03 -4.30
C GLY A 117 -6.01 2.03 -5.38
N ASN A 118 -6.78 0.95 -5.42
CA ASN A 118 -7.90 0.70 -6.32
C ASN A 118 -7.55 0.43 -7.80
N THR A 119 -6.47 0.95 -8.33
CA THR A 119 -6.11 0.75 -9.75
C THR A 119 -5.30 -0.51 -10.01
N HIS A 120 -4.81 -1.19 -8.96
CA HIS A 120 -3.93 -2.37 -9.02
C HIS A 120 -2.61 -2.13 -9.77
N GLU A 121 -2.24 -0.88 -10.01
CA GLU A 121 -1.00 -0.47 -10.67
C GLU A 121 -0.07 0.22 -9.68
N ILE A 122 1.14 -0.32 -9.53
CA ILE A 122 2.16 0.31 -8.69
C ILE A 122 2.59 1.64 -9.29
N ASN A 123 2.55 2.70 -8.49
CA ASN A 123 2.92 4.04 -8.95
C ASN A 123 3.45 4.89 -7.79
N VAL A 124 4.49 5.67 -8.05
CA VAL A 124 5.01 6.68 -7.14
C VAL A 124 5.18 8.00 -7.88
N LYS A 125 4.63 9.06 -7.33
CA LYS A 125 4.72 10.43 -7.86
C LYS A 125 5.13 11.41 -6.77
N VAL A 126 5.89 12.41 -7.16
CA VAL A 126 6.14 13.61 -6.35
C VAL A 126 5.49 14.80 -7.05
N LEU A 127 4.62 15.51 -6.35
CA LEU A 127 3.96 16.72 -6.82
C LEU A 127 3.92 17.73 -5.68
N ASP A 128 4.39 18.96 -5.94
CA ASP A 128 4.42 20.05 -4.95
C ASP A 128 5.06 19.64 -3.60
N ASN A 129 6.18 18.94 -3.67
CA ASN A 129 6.89 18.36 -2.52
C ASN A 129 6.06 17.39 -1.66
N LYS A 130 4.99 16.84 -2.23
CA LYS A 130 4.18 15.79 -1.61
C LYS A 130 4.34 14.48 -2.38
N LEU A 131 4.32 13.38 -1.66
CA LEU A 131 4.54 12.05 -2.19
C LEU A 131 3.19 11.32 -2.32
N TYR A 132 2.96 10.73 -3.49
CA TYR A 132 1.76 9.94 -3.80
C TYR A 132 2.19 8.53 -4.12
N ILE A 133 1.71 7.54 -3.37
CA ILE A 133 2.12 6.14 -3.52
C ILE A 133 0.90 5.25 -3.70
N ASN A 134 0.91 4.49 -4.78
CA ASN A 134 0.04 3.35 -5.00
C ASN A 134 0.89 2.08 -4.97
N PRO A 135 0.69 1.15 -4.01
CA PRO A 135 1.48 -0.07 -3.90
C PRO A 135 1.09 -1.13 -4.94
N GLY A 136 0.05 -0.89 -5.74
CA GLY A 136 -0.55 -1.91 -6.58
C GLY A 136 -1.28 -2.98 -5.78
N SER A 137 -1.38 -4.18 -6.33
CA SER A 137 -1.98 -5.34 -5.67
C SER A 137 -0.90 -6.30 -5.17
N ILE A 138 -0.87 -6.60 -3.88
CA ILE A 138 0.15 -7.50 -3.31
C ILE A 138 0.01 -8.94 -3.81
N SER A 139 -1.18 -9.35 -4.21
CA SER A 139 -1.45 -10.68 -4.76
C SER A 139 -1.49 -10.72 -6.29
N GLY A 140 -1.38 -9.56 -6.96
CA GLY A 140 -1.65 -9.46 -8.40
C GLY A 140 -3.12 -9.72 -8.74
N ALA A 141 -4.04 -9.33 -7.86
CA ALA A 141 -5.46 -9.57 -8.03
C ALA A 141 -5.99 -8.97 -9.32
N PHE A 142 -6.80 -9.73 -10.05
CA PHE A 142 -7.41 -9.31 -11.30
C PHE A 142 -8.18 -7.98 -11.17
N TYR A 143 -8.03 -7.14 -12.18
CA TYR A 143 -8.76 -5.90 -12.30
C TYR A 143 -9.12 -5.61 -13.76
N ASN A 144 -10.34 -5.17 -14.02
CA ASN A 144 -10.88 -5.05 -15.40
C ASN A 144 -10.11 -4.08 -16.31
N PHE A 145 -9.40 -3.14 -15.73
CA PHE A 145 -8.66 -2.10 -16.47
C PHE A 145 -7.15 -2.39 -16.58
N VAL A 146 -6.66 -3.46 -15.96
CA VAL A 146 -5.28 -3.91 -16.04
C VAL A 146 -5.27 -5.35 -16.53
N ALA A 147 -4.69 -5.57 -17.69
CA ALA A 147 -4.78 -6.88 -18.36
C ALA A 147 -4.12 -8.01 -17.57
N ASP A 148 -3.03 -7.71 -16.84
CA ASP A 148 -2.27 -8.68 -16.07
C ASP A 148 -1.50 -7.96 -14.95
N PRO A 149 -2.15 -7.70 -13.79
CA PRO A 149 -1.51 -6.97 -12.71
C PRO A 149 -0.43 -7.84 -12.06
N SER A 150 0.82 -7.40 -12.13
CA SER A 150 1.92 -8.05 -11.42
C SER A 150 1.80 -7.85 -9.92
N PRO A 151 1.98 -8.91 -9.10
CA PRO A 151 2.03 -8.76 -7.66
C PRO A 151 3.07 -7.72 -7.23
N SER A 152 2.68 -6.80 -6.36
CA SER A 152 3.54 -5.70 -5.94
C SER A 152 3.22 -5.19 -4.54
N PHE A 153 4.21 -4.62 -3.88
CA PHE A 153 4.06 -3.88 -2.64
C PHE A 153 5.17 -2.82 -2.50
N VAL A 154 5.03 -1.96 -1.53
CA VAL A 154 6.01 -0.90 -1.25
C VAL A 154 6.55 -1.06 0.16
N LEU A 155 7.87 -0.91 0.31
CA LEU A 155 8.52 -0.66 1.59
C LEU A 155 9.02 0.79 1.61
N MET A 156 8.69 1.52 2.67
CA MET A 156 9.23 2.84 2.92
C MET A 156 10.21 2.77 4.09
N VAL A 157 11.33 3.44 3.97
CA VAL A 157 12.24 3.72 5.09
C VAL A 157 12.16 5.21 5.38
N LEU A 158 11.64 5.56 6.55
CA LEU A 158 11.46 6.94 6.98
C LEU A 158 12.51 7.26 8.07
N GLN A 159 13.33 8.30 7.85
CA GLN A 159 14.34 8.72 8.80
C GLN A 159 14.51 10.24 8.80
N GLY A 160 14.14 10.90 9.90
CA GLY A 160 14.07 12.36 9.93
C GLY A 160 13.15 12.88 8.82
N ALA A 161 13.63 13.81 8.01
CA ALA A 161 12.89 14.38 6.87
C ALA A 161 13.08 13.60 5.55
N GLU A 162 13.74 12.43 5.58
CA GLU A 162 14.00 11.62 4.39
C GLU A 162 13.06 10.41 4.32
N ALA A 163 12.52 10.17 3.12
CA ALA A 163 11.74 8.99 2.78
C ALA A 163 12.41 8.26 1.62
N ILE A 164 12.76 7.00 1.81
CA ILE A 164 13.28 6.14 0.77
C ILE A 164 12.22 5.10 0.43
N ILE A 165 11.88 4.99 -0.84
CA ILE A 165 10.79 4.15 -1.31
C ILE A 165 11.36 2.99 -2.12
N TYR A 166 11.02 1.76 -1.72
CA TYR A 166 11.37 0.53 -2.43
C TYR A 166 10.12 -0.09 -3.02
N LEU A 167 10.08 -0.18 -4.34
CA LEU A 167 9.01 -0.81 -5.10
C LEU A 167 9.38 -2.27 -5.36
N TYR A 168 8.62 -3.20 -4.80
CA TYR A 168 8.76 -4.64 -5.03
C TYR A 168 7.71 -5.08 -6.04
N VAL A 169 8.16 -5.59 -7.18
CA VAL A 169 7.30 -6.10 -8.27
C VAL A 169 7.74 -7.49 -8.65
N LEU A 170 6.82 -8.46 -8.63
CA LEU A 170 7.10 -9.81 -9.08
C LEU A 170 7.08 -9.84 -10.62
N ASN A 171 8.19 -10.28 -11.20
CA ASN A 171 8.29 -10.47 -12.63
C ASN A 171 7.82 -11.88 -13.03
N ASP A 172 6.66 -12.00 -13.64
CA ASP A 172 6.05 -13.27 -14.02
C ASP A 172 6.91 -14.09 -15.00
N ARG A 173 7.69 -13.44 -15.83
CA ARG A 173 8.54 -14.13 -16.81
C ARG A 173 9.78 -14.79 -16.18
N THR A 174 10.34 -14.16 -15.16
CA THR A 174 11.57 -14.65 -14.50
C THR A 174 11.29 -15.33 -13.17
N GLN A 175 10.06 -15.24 -12.65
CA GLN A 175 9.68 -15.67 -11.30
C GLN A 175 10.59 -15.06 -10.23
N LYS A 176 11.13 -13.88 -10.49
CA LYS A 176 11.93 -13.07 -9.56
C LYS A 176 11.24 -11.74 -9.35
N PHE A 177 11.43 -11.16 -8.19
CA PHE A 177 10.95 -9.81 -7.95
C PHE A 177 12.03 -8.78 -8.24
N ASP A 178 11.63 -7.69 -8.86
CA ASP A 178 12.46 -6.51 -9.09
C ASP A 178 12.25 -5.53 -7.94
N VAL A 179 13.33 -4.92 -7.47
CA VAL A 179 13.31 -3.89 -6.44
C VAL A 179 13.83 -2.59 -7.02
N ASN A 180 12.96 -1.58 -7.10
CA ASN A 180 13.33 -0.24 -7.56
C ASN A 180 13.34 0.72 -6.37
N LYS A 181 14.42 1.46 -6.20
CA LYS A 181 14.59 2.48 -5.18
C LYS A 181 14.32 3.86 -5.76
N ILE A 182 13.50 4.65 -5.09
CA ILE A 182 13.19 6.06 -5.39
C ILE A 182 13.52 6.92 -4.19
#